data_28e30fa1bb1de3088b336a356fd34cab
#
_entry.id   28e30fa1bb1de3088b336a356fd34cab
#
_cell.length_a   1.000
_cell.length_b   1.000
_cell.length_c   1.000
_cell.angle_alpha   90.00
_cell.angle_beta   90.00
_cell.angle_gamma   90.00
#
_symmetry.space_group_name_H-M   'P 1'
#
loop_
_entity.id
_entity.type
_entity.pdbx_description
1 polymer ?
#
loop_
_entity_poly.entity_id
_entity_poly.type
_entity_poly.pdbx_seq_one_letter_code
_entity_poly.pdbx_strand_id
1 'polypeptide(L)'
;MQNKETMKSLMFFGLLFVAFTMNSCGDDVVVAPQDVLSDAVVQDLQFLKEEEKLARDVYLYAYAKYGLNIFNNISNSEQNHMDAISTLLTKYDIEDVSLDAEGQFTNTELQALYEDLTAQVDISQTKALFVGATIEDLDIFDIDEMIARTNESDILDVYEKLTCGSKNHIRGFTDQLSTAGETYTPQFISQEYYETILNGSHEHCGN
;
A
#
# COMPACT_ATOMS: atom_id res chain seq x y z
N MET A 1 -80.13 -0.30 24.68
CA MET A 1 -80.78 1.00 24.81
C MET A 1 -80.01 1.94 23.93
N GLN A 2 -80.46 2.19 22.67
CA GLN A 2 -81.21 3.38 22.24
C GLN A 2 -80.44 4.67 22.56
N ASN A 3 -80.20 5.57 21.65
CA ASN A 3 -80.90 6.09 20.47
C ASN A 3 -79.90 6.95 19.69
N LYS A 4 -79.88 6.85 18.36
CA LYS A 4 -80.56 7.76 17.40
C LYS A 4 -80.00 9.16 17.27
N GLU A 5 -79.53 9.38 16.04
CA GLU A 5 -79.96 10.37 15.05
C GLU A 5 -79.72 11.86 15.40
N THR A 6 -79.13 12.63 14.49
CA THR A 6 -79.73 13.20 13.27
C THR A 6 -78.72 14.08 12.53
N MET A 7 -78.45 13.81 11.34
CA MET A 7 -78.48 14.52 10.07
C MET A 7 -78.94 16.00 10.06
N LYS A 8 -78.09 16.86 9.43
CA LYS A 8 -78.46 17.98 8.50
C LYS A 8 -77.14 18.66 8.06
N SER A 9 -76.75 18.49 6.84
CA SER A 9 -77.04 19.26 5.59
C SER A 9 -76.76 20.76 5.69
N LEU A 10 -75.83 21.28 4.95
CA LEU A 10 -75.90 22.23 3.87
C LEU A 10 -74.61 23.06 3.64
N MET A 11 -74.26 23.17 2.40
CA MET A 11 -73.80 24.24 1.57
C MET A 11 -72.30 24.48 1.41
N PHE A 12 -71.88 24.04 0.25
CA PHE A 12 -71.07 24.73 -0.79
C PHE A 12 -70.49 26.10 -0.43
N PHE A 13 -69.13 26.19 -0.43
CA PHE A 13 -68.46 27.30 -1.03
C PHE A 13 -67.14 26.77 -1.63
N GLY A 14 -67.06 26.80 -2.94
CA GLY A 14 -65.88 26.45 -3.69
C GLY A 14 -64.77 27.47 -3.49
N LEU A 15 -63.62 27.00 -3.05
CA LEU A 15 -62.38 27.75 -3.16
C LEU A 15 -61.41 26.92 -4.00
N LEU A 16 -61.21 27.39 -5.21
CA LEU A 16 -60.27 26.83 -6.18
C LEU A 16 -58.83 27.05 -5.64
N PHE A 17 -58.27 26.04 -5.02
CA PHE A 17 -56.86 26.06 -4.63
C PHE A 17 -56.05 25.59 -5.85
N VAL A 18 -55.43 26.52 -6.56
CA VAL A 18 -54.38 26.23 -7.56
C VAL A 18 -53.17 25.75 -6.78
N ALA A 19 -52.95 24.43 -6.75
CA ALA A 19 -51.72 23.86 -6.25
C ALA A 19 -50.59 24.14 -7.27
N PHE A 20 -49.74 25.11 -6.96
CA PHE A 20 -48.44 25.31 -7.63
C PHE A 20 -47.56 24.16 -7.16
N THR A 21 -47.45 23.11 -7.97
CA THR A 21 -46.39 22.10 -7.79
C THR A 21 -45.07 22.72 -8.19
N MET A 22 -44.30 23.18 -7.22
CA MET A 22 -42.87 23.45 -7.40
C MET A 22 -42.21 22.10 -7.64
N ASN A 23 -41.93 21.83 -8.92
CA ASN A 23 -41.04 20.75 -9.30
C ASN A 23 -39.59 21.23 -8.92
N SER A 24 -39.16 20.91 -7.71
CA SER A 24 -37.77 20.99 -7.31
C SER A 24 -37.05 19.88 -8.06
N CYS A 25 -36.38 20.20 -9.17
CA CYS A 25 -35.29 19.41 -9.67
C CYS A 25 -34.17 19.48 -8.62
N GLY A 26 -34.19 18.57 -7.67
CA GLY A 26 -32.99 18.20 -6.94
C GLY A 26 -32.11 17.48 -7.94
N ASP A 27 -30.97 18.04 -8.28
CA ASP A 27 -29.87 17.27 -8.84
C ASP A 27 -29.46 16.28 -7.75
N ASP A 28 -30.05 15.08 -7.79
CA ASP A 28 -29.52 13.94 -7.05
C ASP A 28 -28.11 13.70 -7.66
N VAL A 29 -27.10 14.21 -6.98
CA VAL A 29 -25.72 13.79 -7.21
C VAL A 29 -25.70 12.32 -6.88
N VAL A 30 -25.84 11.47 -7.88
CA VAL A 30 -25.59 10.05 -7.77
C VAL A 30 -24.07 9.95 -7.53
N VAL A 31 -23.67 9.96 -6.25
CA VAL A 31 -22.33 9.55 -5.84
C VAL A 31 -22.22 8.10 -6.29
N ALA A 32 -21.35 7.84 -7.27
CA ALA A 32 -21.04 6.47 -7.65
C ALA A 32 -20.70 5.69 -6.36
N PRO A 33 -21.15 4.44 -6.21
CA PRO A 33 -20.75 3.65 -5.06
C PRO A 33 -19.22 3.65 -5.03
N GLN A 34 -18.65 4.14 -3.93
CA GLN A 34 -17.23 4.01 -3.68
C GLN A 34 -16.97 2.51 -3.52
N ASP A 35 -16.09 1.96 -4.32
CA ASP A 35 -15.73 0.55 -4.22
C ASP A 35 -15.21 0.31 -2.81
N VAL A 36 -15.98 -0.47 -2.03
CA VAL A 36 -15.63 -0.77 -0.63
C VAL A 36 -14.63 -1.92 -0.68
N LEU A 37 -13.39 -1.61 -0.35
CA LEU A 37 -12.34 -2.62 -0.23
C LEU A 37 -12.68 -3.61 0.89
N SER A 38 -12.21 -4.85 0.76
CA SER A 38 -12.27 -5.80 1.87
C SER A 38 -11.32 -5.38 3.00
N ASP A 39 -11.64 -5.78 4.24
CA ASP A 39 -10.77 -5.50 5.39
C ASP A 39 -9.34 -6.04 5.18
N ALA A 40 -9.20 -7.16 4.45
CA ALA A 40 -7.89 -7.73 4.14
C ALA A 40 -7.07 -6.79 3.24
N VAL A 41 -7.66 -6.23 2.19
CA VAL A 41 -6.97 -5.30 1.28
C VAL A 41 -6.63 -3.98 2.00
N VAL A 42 -7.50 -3.51 2.90
CA VAL A 42 -7.19 -2.33 3.74
C VAL A 42 -5.97 -2.60 4.63
N GLN A 43 -5.92 -3.77 5.27
CA GLN A 43 -4.78 -4.17 6.11
C GLN A 43 -3.51 -4.36 5.28
N ASP A 44 -3.61 -4.94 4.07
CA ASP A 44 -2.47 -5.08 3.15
C ASP A 44 -1.87 -3.73 2.79
N LEU A 45 -2.69 -2.73 2.43
CA LEU A 45 -2.19 -1.39 2.09
C LEU A 45 -1.52 -0.69 3.29
N GLN A 46 -2.10 -0.82 4.49
CA GLN A 46 -1.51 -0.26 5.71
C GLN A 46 -0.19 -0.95 6.07
N PHE A 47 -0.14 -2.28 5.98
CA PHE A 47 1.05 -3.07 6.23
C PHE A 47 2.16 -2.73 5.23
N LEU A 48 1.86 -2.78 3.93
CA LEU A 48 2.82 -2.49 2.87
C LEU A 48 3.40 -1.08 2.99
N LYS A 49 2.59 -0.09 3.41
CA LYS A 49 3.09 1.26 3.68
C LYS A 49 4.20 1.28 4.75
N GLU A 50 4.03 0.52 5.83
CA GLU A 50 5.04 0.41 6.89
C GLU A 50 6.23 -0.48 6.47
N GLU A 51 6.02 -1.47 5.60
CA GLU A 51 7.07 -2.34 5.07
C GLU A 51 8.02 -1.58 4.14
N GLU A 52 7.50 -0.77 3.22
CA GLU A 52 8.30 0.14 2.39
C GLU A 52 9.07 1.17 3.25
N LYS A 53 8.41 1.66 4.32
CA LYS A 53 9.08 2.50 5.30
C LYS A 53 10.22 1.76 6.01
N LEU A 54 10.05 0.50 6.37
CA LEU A 54 11.09 -0.33 6.98
C LEU A 54 12.28 -0.47 6.04
N ALA A 55 12.05 -0.81 4.78
CA ALA A 55 13.09 -0.89 3.76
C ALA A 55 13.88 0.42 3.65
N ARG A 56 13.16 1.54 3.46
CA ARG A 56 13.74 2.88 3.40
C ARG A 56 14.61 3.19 4.63
N ASP A 57 14.08 2.97 5.82
CA ASP A 57 14.74 3.36 7.07
C ASP A 57 15.99 2.49 7.35
N VAL A 58 15.94 1.19 7.03
CA VAL A 58 17.11 0.30 7.09
C VAL A 58 18.19 0.73 6.10
N TYR A 59 17.81 1.15 4.89
CA TYR A 59 18.77 1.61 3.88
C TYR A 59 19.38 2.97 4.23
N LEU A 60 18.61 3.89 4.82
CA LEU A 60 19.15 5.14 5.37
C LEU A 60 20.16 4.87 6.48
N TYR A 61 19.84 3.94 7.39
CA TYR A 61 20.76 3.49 8.44
C TYR A 61 22.06 2.91 7.87
N ALA A 62 21.95 2.01 6.89
CA ALA A 62 23.11 1.39 6.23
C ALA A 62 23.96 2.42 5.46
N TYR A 63 23.29 3.38 4.79
CA TYR A 63 23.97 4.47 4.09
C TYR A 63 24.75 5.37 5.05
N ALA A 64 24.13 5.78 6.14
CA ALA A 64 24.77 6.59 7.17
C ALA A 64 26.03 5.91 7.74
N LYS A 65 26.03 4.58 7.82
CA LYS A 65 27.13 3.79 8.36
C LYS A 65 28.24 3.52 7.35
N TYR A 66 27.90 3.16 6.12
CA TYR A 66 28.87 2.64 5.13
C TYR A 66 29.09 3.56 3.94
N GLY A 67 28.23 4.53 3.70
CA GLY A 67 28.35 5.49 2.59
C GLY A 67 28.18 4.88 1.20
N LEU A 68 27.64 3.66 1.06
CA LEU A 68 27.42 3.02 -0.23
C LEU A 68 26.21 3.62 -0.92
N ASN A 69 26.42 4.18 -2.11
CA ASN A 69 25.36 4.87 -2.88
C ASN A 69 24.15 3.97 -3.20
N ILE A 70 24.31 2.65 -3.26
CA ILE A 70 23.19 1.74 -3.50
C ILE A 70 22.11 1.93 -2.45
N PHE A 71 22.45 2.04 -1.17
CA PHE A 71 21.51 2.23 -0.10
C PHE A 71 20.78 3.57 -0.21
N ASN A 72 21.48 4.66 -0.52
CA ASN A 72 20.84 5.97 -0.72
C ASN A 72 19.92 5.98 -1.94
N ASN A 73 20.33 5.34 -3.05
CA ASN A 73 19.53 5.31 -4.25
C ASN A 73 18.24 4.51 -4.04
N ILE A 74 18.34 3.35 -3.40
CA ILE A 74 17.18 2.49 -3.14
C ILE A 74 16.28 3.13 -2.07
N SER A 75 16.80 3.72 -0.99
CA SER A 75 15.97 4.42 0.00
C SER A 75 15.10 5.53 -0.60
N ASN A 76 15.59 6.23 -1.63
CA ASN A 76 14.77 7.19 -2.38
C ASN A 76 13.68 6.51 -3.23
N SER A 77 13.94 5.29 -3.74
CA SER A 77 12.94 4.49 -4.45
C SER A 77 11.85 4.05 -3.49
N GLU A 78 12.19 3.57 -2.28
CA GLU A 78 11.21 3.17 -1.27
C GLU A 78 10.35 4.36 -0.80
N GLN A 79 10.91 5.56 -0.77
CA GLN A 79 10.09 6.75 -0.52
C GLN A 79 9.04 6.94 -1.62
N ASN A 80 9.38 6.72 -2.90
CA ASN A 80 8.40 6.80 -3.99
C ASN A 80 7.34 5.69 -3.89
N HIS A 81 7.74 4.48 -3.45
CA HIS A 81 6.81 3.39 -3.17
C HIS A 81 5.82 3.78 -2.06
N MET A 82 6.32 4.29 -0.94
CA MET A 82 5.49 4.83 0.15
C MET A 82 4.50 5.90 -0.34
N ASP A 83 4.94 6.81 -1.22
CA ASP A 83 4.11 7.89 -1.75
C ASP A 83 3.01 7.35 -2.68
N ALA A 84 3.31 6.29 -3.46
CA ALA A 84 2.32 5.62 -4.28
C ALA A 84 1.22 4.94 -3.43
N ILE A 85 1.61 4.25 -2.34
CA ILE A 85 0.66 3.65 -1.40
C ILE A 85 -0.16 4.74 -0.69
N SER A 86 0.46 5.86 -0.26
CA SER A 86 -0.25 7.00 0.35
C SER A 86 -1.33 7.57 -0.56
N THR A 87 -1.10 7.53 -1.88
CA THR A 87 -2.11 7.95 -2.86
C THR A 87 -3.32 7.02 -2.84
N LEU A 88 -3.11 5.70 -2.71
CA LEU A 88 -4.19 4.72 -2.58
C LEU A 88 -4.92 4.88 -1.24
N LEU A 89 -4.19 5.01 -0.11
CA LEU A 89 -4.80 5.23 1.21
C LEU A 89 -5.72 6.46 1.18
N THR A 90 -5.26 7.56 0.58
CA THR A 90 -6.06 8.79 0.41
C THR A 90 -7.28 8.56 -0.49
N LYS A 91 -7.11 7.86 -1.62
CA LYS A 91 -8.20 7.58 -2.57
C LYS A 91 -9.34 6.79 -1.94
N TYR A 92 -8.99 5.81 -1.12
CA TYR A 92 -9.94 4.89 -0.50
C TYR A 92 -10.37 5.31 0.92
N ASP A 93 -9.98 6.51 1.37
CA ASP A 93 -10.27 7.05 2.72
C ASP A 93 -9.81 6.10 3.85
N ILE A 94 -8.61 5.52 3.68
CA ILE A 94 -7.97 4.62 4.63
C ILE A 94 -6.99 5.44 5.49
N GLU A 95 -7.03 5.23 6.81
CA GLU A 95 -6.09 5.85 7.73
C GLU A 95 -4.64 5.38 7.45
N ASP A 96 -3.71 6.33 7.29
CA ASP A 96 -2.29 6.03 7.26
C ASP A 96 -1.80 5.82 8.71
N VAL A 97 -1.46 4.59 9.04
CA VAL A 97 -1.02 4.20 10.39
C VAL A 97 0.48 4.35 10.58
N SER A 98 1.23 4.67 9.52
CA SER A 98 2.69 4.78 9.58
C SER A 98 3.13 5.99 10.42
N LEU A 99 4.23 5.82 11.16
CA LEU A 99 4.82 6.89 11.97
C LEU A 99 5.85 7.68 11.16
N ASP A 100 5.92 9.01 11.34
CA ASP A 100 6.87 9.87 10.62
C ASP A 100 8.33 9.61 11.01
N ALA A 101 8.57 9.23 12.28
CA ALA A 101 9.92 9.07 12.80
C ALA A 101 10.61 7.84 12.20
N GLU A 102 11.87 8.02 11.76
CA GLU A 102 12.71 6.94 11.26
C GLU A 102 12.90 5.85 12.33
N GLY A 103 12.78 4.58 11.91
CA GLY A 103 12.94 3.41 12.78
C GLY A 103 11.81 3.20 13.79
N GLN A 104 10.68 3.88 13.64
CA GLN A 104 9.48 3.70 14.48
C GLN A 104 8.30 3.20 13.64
N PHE A 105 7.65 2.14 14.12
CA PHE A 105 6.56 1.48 13.42
C PHE A 105 5.37 1.25 14.36
N THR A 106 4.17 1.40 13.85
CA THR A 106 2.93 1.04 14.56
C THR A 106 2.78 -0.47 14.64
N ASN A 107 3.17 -1.18 13.56
CA ASN A 107 3.22 -2.63 13.55
C ASN A 107 4.41 -3.12 14.39
N THR A 108 4.11 -3.88 15.46
CA THR A 108 5.13 -4.37 16.39
C THR A 108 6.04 -5.45 15.80
N GLU A 109 5.59 -6.18 14.79
CA GLU A 109 6.40 -7.18 14.09
C GLU A 109 7.42 -6.49 13.19
N LEU A 110 7.01 -5.43 12.46
CA LEU A 110 7.91 -4.60 11.66
C LEU A 110 8.89 -3.83 12.56
N GLN A 111 8.46 -3.37 13.76
CA GLN A 111 9.38 -2.77 14.72
C GLN A 111 10.48 -3.75 15.13
N ALA A 112 10.11 -4.97 15.47
CA ALA A 112 11.09 -6.00 15.86
C ALA A 112 12.00 -6.40 14.69
N LEU A 113 11.44 -6.49 13.48
CA LEU A 113 12.20 -6.75 12.25
C LEU A 113 13.22 -5.65 11.96
N TYR A 114 12.83 -4.38 12.08
CA TYR A 114 13.74 -3.24 11.93
C TYR A 114 14.93 -3.33 12.90
N GLU A 115 14.67 -3.62 14.16
CA GLU A 115 15.70 -3.76 15.20
C GLU A 115 16.67 -4.91 14.88
N ASP A 116 16.17 -6.05 14.41
CA ASP A 116 17.00 -7.19 14.01
C ASP A 116 17.83 -6.88 12.76
N LEU A 117 17.21 -6.29 11.72
CA LEU A 117 17.89 -5.96 10.47
C LEU A 117 19.00 -4.91 10.69
N THR A 118 18.75 -3.87 11.48
CA THR A 118 19.78 -2.87 11.81
C THR A 118 20.90 -3.45 12.65
N ALA A 119 20.62 -4.36 13.58
CA ALA A 119 21.66 -5.11 14.29
C ALA A 119 22.51 -5.99 13.34
N GLN A 120 21.90 -6.57 12.31
CA GLN A 120 22.64 -7.30 11.28
C GLN A 120 23.46 -6.35 10.37
N VAL A 121 22.93 -5.19 10.01
CA VAL A 121 23.68 -4.13 9.29
C VAL A 121 24.93 -3.75 10.07
N ASP A 122 24.87 -3.73 11.40
CA ASP A 122 26.00 -3.36 12.26
C ASP A 122 27.21 -4.29 12.17
N ILE A 123 27.02 -5.53 11.71
CA ILE A 123 28.09 -6.55 11.67
C ILE A 123 29.16 -6.21 10.63
N SER A 124 28.75 -5.88 9.40
CA SER A 124 29.68 -5.51 8.30
C SER A 124 28.96 -4.93 7.11
N GLN A 125 29.69 -4.23 6.25
CA GLN A 125 29.18 -3.73 4.95
C GLN A 125 28.60 -4.86 4.09
N THR A 126 29.27 -6.01 4.03
CA THR A 126 28.78 -7.18 3.28
C THR A 126 27.48 -7.71 3.88
N LYS A 127 27.37 -7.76 5.22
CA LYS A 127 26.12 -8.17 5.87
C LYS A 127 25.00 -7.19 5.62
N ALA A 128 25.29 -5.88 5.55
CA ALA A 128 24.30 -4.88 5.15
C ALA A 128 23.76 -5.11 3.73
N LEU A 129 24.61 -5.52 2.78
CA LEU A 129 24.17 -5.89 1.42
C LEU A 129 23.28 -7.14 1.43
N PHE A 130 23.60 -8.14 2.27
CA PHE A 130 22.72 -9.29 2.49
C PHE A 130 21.37 -8.89 3.07
N VAL A 131 21.35 -7.97 4.03
CA VAL A 131 20.11 -7.41 4.59
C VAL A 131 19.28 -6.76 3.49
N GLY A 132 19.90 -5.95 2.63
CA GLY A 132 19.20 -5.35 1.50
C GLY A 132 18.57 -6.39 0.58
N ALA A 133 19.35 -7.41 0.14
CA ALA A 133 18.80 -8.48 -0.70
C ALA A 133 17.67 -9.26 0.01
N THR A 134 17.73 -9.41 1.34
CA THR A 134 16.69 -10.11 2.12
C THR A 134 15.40 -9.31 2.20
N ILE A 135 15.49 -7.99 2.36
CA ILE A 135 14.31 -7.10 2.37
C ILE A 135 13.59 -7.17 1.02
N GLU A 136 14.32 -7.05 -0.08
CA GLU A 136 13.72 -7.10 -1.42
C GLU A 136 13.11 -8.47 -1.76
N ASP A 137 13.71 -9.55 -1.26
CA ASP A 137 13.19 -10.92 -1.37
C ASP A 137 11.86 -11.08 -0.63
N LEU A 138 11.77 -10.52 0.58
CA LEU A 138 10.54 -10.50 1.39
C LEU A 138 9.46 -9.64 0.73
N ASP A 139 9.79 -8.42 0.32
CA ASP A 139 8.86 -7.49 -0.31
C ASP A 139 8.22 -8.07 -1.58
N ILE A 140 9.02 -8.70 -2.47
CA ILE A 140 8.49 -9.39 -3.64
C ILE A 140 7.50 -10.49 -3.23
N PHE A 141 7.82 -11.26 -2.19
CA PHE A 141 6.97 -12.34 -1.71
C PHE A 141 5.65 -11.81 -1.15
N ASP A 142 5.69 -10.79 -0.30
CA ASP A 142 4.50 -10.23 0.36
C ASP A 142 3.58 -9.52 -0.65
N ILE A 143 4.14 -8.76 -1.60
CA ILE A 143 3.34 -8.14 -2.67
C ILE A 143 2.69 -9.20 -3.57
N ASP A 144 3.39 -10.27 -3.95
CA ASP A 144 2.81 -11.37 -4.75
C ASP A 144 1.61 -12.02 -4.03
N GLU A 145 1.67 -12.19 -2.70
CA GLU A 145 0.56 -12.65 -1.87
C GLU A 145 -0.60 -11.63 -1.82
N MET A 146 -0.30 -10.32 -1.77
CA MET A 146 -1.29 -9.25 -1.76
C MET A 146 -2.02 -9.14 -3.10
N ILE A 147 -1.33 -9.31 -4.23
CA ILE A 147 -1.91 -9.34 -5.58
C ILE A 147 -3.02 -10.40 -5.67
N ALA A 148 -2.86 -11.56 -5.02
CA ALA A 148 -3.86 -12.62 -5.03
C ALA A 148 -5.15 -12.27 -4.26
N ARG A 149 -5.16 -11.19 -3.45
CA ARG A 149 -6.28 -10.81 -2.57
C ARG A 149 -7.13 -9.66 -3.08
N THR A 150 -6.71 -8.98 -4.17
CA THR A 150 -7.45 -7.85 -4.75
C THR A 150 -7.72 -8.02 -6.23
N ASN A 151 -8.77 -7.35 -6.72
CA ASN A 151 -9.06 -7.21 -8.16
C ASN A 151 -9.17 -5.71 -8.55
N GLU A 152 -8.84 -4.80 -7.64
CA GLU A 152 -8.86 -3.38 -7.91
C GLU A 152 -7.68 -3.01 -8.81
N SER A 153 -8.00 -2.54 -10.03
CA SER A 153 -6.99 -2.35 -11.08
C SER A 153 -5.91 -1.34 -10.71
N ASP A 154 -6.24 -0.28 -9.99
CA ASP A 154 -5.28 0.73 -9.55
C ASP A 154 -4.38 0.26 -8.39
N ILE A 155 -4.89 -0.61 -7.53
CA ILE A 155 -4.07 -1.28 -6.50
C ILE A 155 -3.11 -2.25 -7.18
N LEU A 156 -3.60 -3.06 -8.13
CA LEU A 156 -2.76 -3.97 -8.92
C LEU A 156 -1.68 -3.21 -9.69
N ASP A 157 -2.02 -2.07 -10.32
CA ASP A 157 -1.07 -1.22 -11.03
C ASP A 157 0.06 -0.69 -10.11
N VAL A 158 -0.26 -0.39 -8.84
CA VAL A 158 0.74 0.02 -7.85
C VAL A 158 1.59 -1.18 -7.43
N TYR A 159 0.98 -2.30 -7.05
CA TYR A 159 1.69 -3.51 -6.66
C TYR A 159 2.66 -4.01 -7.74
N GLU A 160 2.24 -4.01 -9.02
CA GLU A 160 3.11 -4.38 -10.15
C GLU A 160 4.32 -3.44 -10.27
N LYS A 161 4.14 -2.13 -10.02
CA LYS A 161 5.25 -1.15 -10.06
C LYS A 161 6.22 -1.34 -8.90
N LEU A 162 5.71 -1.58 -7.69
CA LEU A 162 6.52 -1.85 -6.51
C LEU A 162 7.34 -3.13 -6.73
N THR A 163 6.67 -4.25 -7.07
CA THR A 163 7.36 -5.53 -7.38
C THR A 163 8.43 -5.37 -8.48
N CYS A 164 8.15 -4.56 -9.51
CA CYS A 164 9.14 -4.24 -10.54
C CYS A 164 10.36 -3.51 -9.95
N GLY A 165 10.14 -2.55 -9.03
CA GLY A 165 11.19 -1.85 -8.29
C GLY A 165 12.05 -2.81 -7.47
N SER A 166 11.42 -3.62 -6.63
CA SER A 166 12.08 -4.58 -5.74
C SER A 166 12.87 -5.63 -6.52
N LYS A 167 12.39 -6.06 -7.71
CA LYS A 167 13.19 -6.91 -8.63
C LYS A 167 14.45 -6.21 -9.14
N ASN A 168 14.41 -4.90 -9.39
CA ASN A 168 15.60 -4.15 -9.76
C ASN A 168 16.55 -3.97 -8.57
N HIS A 169 16.01 -3.75 -7.38
CA HIS A 169 16.76 -3.56 -6.15
C HIS A 169 17.51 -4.84 -5.75
N ILE A 170 16.86 -6.01 -5.77
CA ILE A 170 17.50 -7.30 -5.46
C ILE A 170 18.61 -7.61 -6.47
N ARG A 171 18.46 -7.29 -7.76
CA ARG A 171 19.56 -7.37 -8.75
C ARG A 171 20.73 -6.50 -8.31
N GLY A 172 20.48 -5.25 -7.92
CA GLY A 172 21.51 -4.33 -7.49
C GLY A 172 22.28 -4.82 -6.27
N PHE A 173 21.58 -5.32 -5.24
CA PHE A 173 22.23 -5.88 -4.05
C PHE A 173 23.03 -7.14 -4.38
N THR A 174 22.49 -8.04 -5.21
CA THR A 174 23.19 -9.27 -5.59
C THR A 174 24.42 -9.01 -6.45
N ASP A 175 24.40 -8.00 -7.31
CA ASP A 175 25.57 -7.55 -8.07
C ASP A 175 26.69 -7.03 -7.15
N GLN A 176 26.33 -6.26 -6.10
CA GLN A 176 27.29 -5.80 -5.10
C GLN A 176 27.88 -6.96 -4.28
N LEU A 177 27.03 -7.93 -3.88
CA LEU A 177 27.46 -9.14 -3.19
C LEU A 177 28.41 -9.97 -4.05
N SER A 178 28.08 -10.18 -5.33
CA SER A 178 28.92 -10.88 -6.29
C SER A 178 30.29 -10.20 -6.45
N THR A 179 30.32 -8.86 -6.49
CA THR A 179 31.57 -8.09 -6.52
C THR A 179 32.41 -8.29 -5.25
N ALA A 180 31.76 -8.52 -4.10
CA ALA A 180 32.41 -8.86 -2.84
C ALA A 180 32.82 -10.34 -2.73
N GLY A 181 32.54 -11.17 -3.75
CA GLY A 181 32.81 -12.60 -3.77
C GLY A 181 31.78 -13.44 -3.02
N GLU A 182 30.61 -12.89 -2.77
CA GLU A 182 29.50 -13.51 -2.02
C GLU A 182 28.33 -13.84 -2.94
N THR A 183 27.49 -14.75 -2.50
CA THR A 183 26.27 -15.15 -3.24
C THR A 183 25.06 -15.11 -2.29
N TYR A 184 23.99 -14.44 -2.71
CA TYR A 184 22.70 -14.45 -2.02
C TYR A 184 21.92 -15.71 -2.41
N THR A 185 21.26 -16.29 -1.43
CA THR A 185 20.26 -17.37 -1.63
C THR A 185 18.91 -16.87 -1.12
N PRO A 186 17.85 -16.89 -1.94
CA PRO A 186 16.55 -16.37 -1.54
C PRO A 186 15.98 -17.16 -0.36
N GLN A 187 15.27 -16.47 0.51
CA GLN A 187 14.70 -17.01 1.73
C GLN A 187 13.16 -17.08 1.68
N PHE A 188 12.52 -16.26 0.85
CA PHE A 188 11.09 -16.11 0.74
C PHE A 188 10.57 -16.55 -0.62
N ILE A 189 11.06 -15.96 -1.72
CA ILE A 189 10.69 -16.41 -3.05
C ILE A 189 11.41 -17.71 -3.43
N SER A 190 10.87 -18.45 -4.42
CA SER A 190 11.53 -19.67 -4.88
C SER A 190 12.85 -19.38 -5.58
N GLN A 191 13.79 -20.34 -5.52
CA GLN A 191 15.06 -20.26 -6.23
C GLN A 191 14.88 -20.05 -7.75
N GLU A 192 13.88 -20.71 -8.35
CA GLU A 192 13.55 -20.58 -9.77
C GLU A 192 13.08 -19.15 -10.12
N TYR A 193 12.24 -18.56 -9.27
CA TYR A 193 11.77 -17.19 -9.47
C TYR A 193 12.90 -16.18 -9.31
N TYR A 194 13.73 -16.35 -8.29
CA TYR A 194 14.92 -15.53 -8.09
C TYR A 194 15.87 -15.58 -9.29
N GLU A 195 16.18 -16.78 -9.81
CA GLU A 195 17.02 -16.95 -11.01
C GLU A 195 16.38 -16.30 -12.24
N THR A 196 15.07 -16.34 -12.38
CA THR A 196 14.34 -15.63 -13.44
C THR A 196 14.52 -14.12 -13.33
N ILE A 197 14.45 -13.59 -12.11
CA ILE A 197 14.71 -12.17 -11.84
C ILE A 197 16.14 -11.81 -12.25
N LEU A 198 17.14 -12.54 -11.81
CA LEU A 198 18.55 -12.23 -12.09
C LEU A 198 18.90 -12.35 -13.58
N ASN A 199 18.31 -13.29 -14.30
CA ASN A 199 18.50 -13.48 -15.74
C ASN A 199 17.76 -12.45 -16.60
N GLY A 200 16.81 -11.72 -16.02
CA GLY A 200 16.12 -10.61 -16.65
C GLY A 200 17.00 -9.35 -16.77
N SER A 201 16.59 -8.44 -17.63
CA SER A 201 17.21 -7.11 -17.70
C SER A 201 16.56 -6.19 -16.64
N HIS A 202 17.23 -5.06 -16.35
CA HIS A 202 16.65 -3.97 -15.58
C HIS A 202 15.33 -3.52 -16.23
N GLU A 203 14.28 -3.45 -15.43
CA GLU A 203 12.91 -3.16 -15.88
C GLU A 203 12.59 -1.67 -15.75
N HIS A 204 11.80 -1.15 -16.69
CA HIS A 204 11.21 0.20 -16.56
C HIS A 204 9.89 0.08 -15.82
N CYS A 205 9.89 0.44 -14.54
CA CYS A 205 8.76 0.24 -13.63
C CYS A 205 7.62 1.29 -13.76
N GLY A 206 7.57 1.99 -14.87
CA GLY A 206 6.52 2.98 -15.18
C GLY A 206 6.57 4.21 -14.27
N ASN A 207 6.64 5.38 -14.88
CA ASN A 207 6.38 6.69 -14.24
C ASN A 207 4.96 7.13 -14.58
#